data_6179dcb22f5931e51cf50b25bcf4eea6
#
_entry.id   6179dcb22f5931e51cf50b25bcf4eea6
#
_cell.length_a   1.000
_cell.length_b   1.000
_cell.length_c   1.000
_cell.angle_alpha   90.00
_cell.angle_beta   90.00
_cell.angle_gamma   90.00
#
_symmetry.space_group_name_H-M   'P 1'
#
loop_
_entity.id
_entity.type
_entity.pdbx_description
1 polymer ?
#
loop_
_entity_poly.entity_id
_entity_poly.type
_entity_poly.pdbx_seq_one_letter_code
_entity_poly.pdbx_strand_id
1 'polypeptide(L)'
;MKNKFLLPALVPVLLFAACLRGVAQEKDSLVAAGGYTDLYLDTVQVAKVRQINDYTLIGVNGGVTFSRMSFNPSHKQSTHFAPSYFSVTLTRYGKMFGYMPYFGFQTGIAYGHEGFLFKPDSETGVTYTVDGATEMEMDVVEVPFLAQIHVDSDFFKIMVNAGIYGGYRLNVERTGPSLSASEAVTFKDTDIRFDYGLQGGLSVGFIFDPLELHLGALVRYSWSSIYTPDSSNSAYNKYYYRYAYPFDVMVTAGVHFQITKRRGRTSHDIKREAYDFVYKNNPGQGR
;
A
#
# COMPACT_ATOMS: atom_id res chain seq x y z
N MET A 1 -26.53 19.49 -12.93
CA MET A 1 -26.20 18.27 -12.16
C MET A 1 -24.95 18.57 -11.34
N LYS A 2 -25.15 19.00 -10.07
CA LYS A 2 -24.10 19.62 -9.23
C LYS A 2 -23.72 18.67 -8.09
N ASN A 3 -22.43 18.41 -7.95
CA ASN A 3 -21.70 18.12 -6.71
C ASN A 3 -22.12 16.98 -5.76
N LYS A 4 -22.43 15.78 -6.28
CA LYS A 4 -22.68 14.60 -5.40
C LYS A 4 -21.44 13.70 -5.19
N PHE A 5 -20.31 13.98 -5.84
CA PHE A 5 -19.10 13.14 -5.75
C PHE A 5 -18.01 13.66 -4.80
N LEU A 6 -18.15 14.88 -4.27
CA LEU A 6 -17.13 15.45 -3.36
C LEU A 6 -17.32 15.04 -1.88
N LEU A 7 -18.53 14.64 -1.49
CA LEU A 7 -18.79 14.29 -0.08
C LEU A 7 -18.09 13.01 0.42
N PRO A 8 -18.06 11.88 -0.35
CA PRO A 8 -17.43 10.66 0.15
C PRO A 8 -15.90 10.72 0.20
N ALA A 9 -15.26 11.62 -0.56
CA ALA A 9 -13.81 11.79 -0.52
C ALA A 9 -13.33 12.67 0.64
N LEU A 10 -14.20 13.53 1.18
CA LEU A 10 -13.87 14.43 2.28
C LEU A 10 -13.90 13.75 3.66
N VAL A 11 -14.71 12.70 3.80
CA VAL A 11 -14.86 11.98 5.09
C VAL A 11 -13.56 11.32 5.57
N PRO A 12 -12.79 10.58 4.74
CA PRO A 12 -11.53 10.00 5.19
C PRO A 12 -10.45 11.06 5.48
N VAL A 13 -10.46 12.19 4.76
CA VAL A 13 -9.50 13.29 5.01
C VAL A 13 -9.82 13.99 6.34
N LEU A 14 -11.10 14.18 6.66
CA LEU A 14 -11.52 14.76 7.94
C LEU A 14 -11.27 13.80 9.11
N LEU A 15 -11.49 12.50 8.95
CA LEU A 15 -11.14 11.48 9.94
C LEU A 15 -9.64 11.43 10.19
N PHE A 16 -8.81 11.51 9.14
CA PHE A 16 -7.37 11.55 9.24
C PHE A 16 -6.88 12.83 9.97
N ALA A 17 -7.48 13.98 9.65
CA ALA A 17 -7.18 15.26 10.33
C ALA A 17 -7.62 15.25 11.81
N ALA A 18 -8.72 14.56 12.15
CA ALA A 18 -9.17 14.40 13.51
C ALA A 18 -8.25 13.47 14.32
N CYS A 19 -7.75 12.40 13.72
CA CYS A 19 -6.74 11.54 14.34
C CYS A 19 -5.42 12.27 14.61
N LEU A 20 -4.98 13.13 13.68
CA LEU A 20 -3.79 13.97 13.88
C LEU A 20 -3.94 14.98 15.00
N ARG A 21 -5.14 15.52 15.20
CA ARG A 21 -5.43 16.43 16.34
C ARG A 21 -5.47 15.70 17.68
N GLY A 22 -5.98 14.46 17.72
CA GLY A 22 -5.97 13.64 18.93
C GLY A 22 -4.57 13.32 19.44
N VAL A 23 -3.61 13.12 18.55
CA VAL A 23 -2.19 12.86 18.89
C VAL A 23 -1.45 14.14 19.34
N ALA A 24 -1.92 15.32 18.92
CA ALA A 24 -1.29 16.61 19.27
C ALA A 24 -1.79 17.20 20.61
N GLN A 25 -2.86 16.67 21.18
CA GLN A 25 -3.54 17.30 22.32
C GLN A 25 -3.32 16.60 23.68
N GLU A 26 -2.44 15.61 23.75
CA GLU A 26 -1.98 15.09 25.03
C GLU A 26 -0.80 15.91 25.57
N LYS A 27 -1.07 17.21 25.74
CA LYS A 27 -0.24 18.15 26.46
C LYS A 27 -0.79 18.29 27.85
N ASP A 28 0.04 17.92 28.83
CA ASP A 28 0.01 18.41 30.19
C ASP A 28 -1.29 18.25 30.99
N SER A 29 -1.50 17.06 31.54
CA SER A 29 -2.28 16.96 32.79
C SER A 29 -1.71 15.90 33.73
N LEU A 30 -0.49 16.15 34.22
CA LEU A 30 0.07 15.46 35.37
C LEU A 30 0.76 16.49 36.26
N VAL A 31 -0.06 17.48 36.70
CA VAL A 31 0.30 18.32 37.82
C VAL A 31 -0.88 18.28 38.81
N ALA A 32 -0.57 17.89 40.03
CA ALA A 32 -1.39 17.95 41.24
C ALA A 32 -2.16 16.69 41.61
N ALA A 33 -1.45 15.75 42.24
CA ALA A 33 -1.97 15.08 43.42
C ALA A 33 -0.84 15.12 44.44
N GLY A 34 -0.91 16.07 45.37
CA GLY A 34 0.06 16.24 46.43
C GLY A 34 0.04 15.06 47.38
N GLY A 35 1.18 14.46 47.58
CA GLY A 35 1.50 13.50 48.60
C GLY A 35 2.99 13.57 48.85
N TYR A 36 3.38 14.03 50.00
CA TYR A 36 4.75 14.02 50.49
C TYR A 36 5.34 12.62 50.40
N THR A 37 6.21 12.37 49.47
CA THR A 37 7.31 11.42 49.55
C THR A 37 7.99 11.42 48.19
N ASP A 38 9.30 11.56 48.22
CA ASP A 38 10.25 11.46 47.09
C ASP A 38 10.51 12.72 46.27
N LEU A 39 11.05 13.73 46.97
CA LEU A 39 11.68 14.89 46.31
C LEU A 39 12.75 14.53 45.28
N TYR A 40 13.17 13.26 45.21
CA TYR A 40 14.14 12.74 44.24
C TYR A 40 13.53 12.15 43.00
N LEU A 41 12.26 11.70 43.06
CA LEU A 41 11.55 11.16 41.88
C LEU A 41 10.82 12.23 41.06
N ASP A 42 10.49 13.38 41.72
CA ASP A 42 9.80 14.49 41.06
C ASP A 42 10.72 15.31 40.13
N THR A 43 12.04 15.17 40.24
CA THR A 43 12.99 15.88 39.40
C THR A 43 13.39 15.06 38.16
N VAL A 44 13.10 13.78 38.08
CA VAL A 44 13.18 13.03 36.84
C VAL A 44 11.87 13.26 36.09
N GLN A 45 11.76 14.38 35.41
CA GLN A 45 10.83 14.48 34.31
C GLN A 45 11.17 13.34 33.38
N VAL A 46 10.46 12.24 33.54
CA VAL A 46 10.49 11.15 32.55
C VAL A 46 9.91 11.78 31.29
N ALA A 47 10.79 12.40 30.52
CA ALA A 47 10.44 12.90 29.22
C ALA A 47 9.76 11.73 28.54
N LYS A 48 8.46 11.85 28.25
CA LYS A 48 7.66 10.86 27.54
C LYS A 48 8.47 10.56 26.30
N VAL A 49 9.27 9.48 26.35
CA VAL A 49 10.18 9.13 25.24
C VAL A 49 9.25 8.80 24.10
N ARG A 50 9.12 9.75 23.17
CA ARG A 50 8.39 9.52 21.92
C ARG A 50 8.93 8.23 21.35
N GLN A 51 8.08 7.24 21.22
CA GLN A 51 8.43 5.98 20.59
C GLN A 51 8.98 6.31 19.20
N ILE A 52 10.28 6.22 19.04
CA ILE A 52 10.92 6.41 17.75
C ILE A 52 10.76 5.06 17.09
N ASN A 53 9.83 4.99 16.13
CA ASN A 53 9.66 3.83 15.30
C ASN A 53 10.86 3.73 14.34
N ASP A 54 11.87 3.00 14.74
CA ASP A 54 13.09 2.75 13.98
C ASP A 54 13.31 1.23 13.92
N TYR A 55 12.63 0.57 12.99
CA TYR A 55 12.71 -0.86 12.85
C TYR A 55 12.44 -1.30 11.40
N THR A 56 12.84 -2.54 11.10
CA THR A 56 12.72 -3.13 9.77
C THR A 56 11.81 -4.34 9.84
N LEU A 57 10.90 -4.43 8.88
CA LEU A 57 10.01 -5.56 8.69
C LEU A 57 10.33 -6.28 7.38
N ILE A 58 10.22 -7.59 7.40
CA ILE A 58 10.04 -8.40 6.21
C ILE A 58 8.61 -8.95 6.23
N GLY A 59 7.89 -8.84 5.14
CA GLY A 59 6.49 -9.24 5.05
C GLY A 59 6.21 -10.12 3.86
N VAL A 60 5.23 -10.98 4.05
CA VAL A 60 4.64 -11.79 2.98
C VAL A 60 3.16 -11.42 2.91
N ASN A 61 2.69 -11.04 1.75
CA ASN A 61 1.30 -10.66 1.53
C ASN A 61 0.70 -11.52 0.44
N GLY A 62 -0.55 -11.89 0.62
CA GLY A 62 -1.40 -12.47 -0.39
C GLY A 62 -2.65 -11.63 -0.59
N GLY A 63 -3.31 -11.77 -1.73
CA GLY A 63 -4.48 -10.95 -1.98
C GLY A 63 -5.17 -11.26 -3.29
N VAL A 64 -6.08 -10.36 -3.64
CA VAL A 64 -6.87 -10.42 -4.87
C VAL A 64 -6.74 -9.09 -5.62
N THR A 65 -6.79 -9.17 -6.94
CA THR A 65 -6.73 -8.03 -7.83
C THR A 65 -8.04 -7.88 -8.60
N PHE A 66 -8.55 -6.67 -8.63
CA PHE A 66 -9.67 -6.23 -9.46
C PHE A 66 -9.11 -5.32 -10.55
N SER A 67 -9.03 -5.82 -11.76
CA SER A 67 -8.40 -5.13 -12.87
C SER A 67 -9.42 -4.55 -13.85
N ARG A 68 -9.09 -3.40 -14.39
CA ARG A 68 -9.75 -2.74 -15.51
C ARG A 68 -8.72 -2.04 -16.36
N MET A 69 -9.08 -1.73 -17.59
CA MET A 69 -8.20 -0.95 -18.46
C MET A 69 -8.88 0.30 -18.98
N SER A 70 -8.12 1.39 -19.00
CA SER A 70 -8.54 2.63 -19.64
C SER A 70 -8.21 2.56 -21.12
N PHE A 71 -9.21 2.22 -21.95
CA PHE A 71 -9.06 2.17 -23.41
C PHE A 71 -9.36 3.50 -24.07
N ASN A 72 -8.68 3.78 -25.16
CA ASN A 72 -9.09 4.78 -26.15
C ASN A 72 -9.22 4.14 -27.53
N PRO A 73 -10.40 4.13 -28.15
CA PRO A 73 -11.70 4.58 -27.61
C PRO A 73 -12.18 3.72 -26.44
N SER A 74 -13.02 4.30 -25.56
CA SER A 74 -13.54 3.61 -24.39
C SER A 74 -14.60 2.58 -24.76
N HIS A 75 -14.55 1.42 -24.11
CA HIS A 75 -15.49 0.31 -24.33
C HIS A 75 -16.08 -0.16 -23.00
N LYS A 76 -17.29 -0.75 -23.07
CA LYS A 76 -17.95 -1.34 -21.90
C LYS A 76 -17.14 -2.56 -21.41
N GLN A 77 -16.74 -2.53 -20.13
CA GLN A 77 -15.94 -3.59 -19.50
C GLN A 77 -16.61 -4.09 -18.22
N SER A 78 -16.39 -5.35 -17.91
CA SER A 78 -16.50 -5.89 -16.56
C SER A 78 -15.20 -5.64 -15.81
N THR A 79 -15.26 -5.72 -14.49
CA THR A 79 -14.04 -5.82 -13.68
C THR A 79 -13.51 -7.24 -13.84
N HIS A 80 -12.27 -7.38 -14.26
CA HIS A 80 -11.57 -8.65 -14.28
C HIS A 80 -11.11 -8.97 -12.86
N PHE A 81 -11.42 -10.17 -12.38
CA PHE A 81 -11.07 -10.60 -11.03
C PHE A 81 -10.00 -11.67 -11.08
N ALA A 82 -8.85 -11.39 -10.47
CA ALA A 82 -7.75 -12.33 -10.34
C ALA A 82 -7.46 -12.61 -8.85
N PRO A 83 -7.60 -13.86 -8.38
CA PRO A 83 -7.41 -14.19 -6.96
C PRO A 83 -5.95 -14.42 -6.56
N SER A 84 -5.00 -14.22 -7.45
CA SER A 84 -3.61 -14.63 -7.28
C SER A 84 -2.67 -13.43 -7.22
N TYR A 85 -2.74 -12.68 -6.11
CA TYR A 85 -1.71 -11.67 -5.80
C TYR A 85 -0.82 -12.19 -4.67
N PHE A 86 0.49 -12.10 -4.85
CA PHE A 86 1.48 -12.48 -3.85
C PHE A 86 2.64 -11.47 -3.85
N SER A 87 3.10 -11.07 -2.65
CA SER A 87 4.28 -10.21 -2.55
C SER A 87 5.14 -10.51 -1.34
N VAL A 88 6.44 -10.29 -1.51
CA VAL A 88 7.42 -10.26 -0.42
C VAL A 88 7.93 -8.84 -0.33
N THR A 89 7.81 -8.24 0.85
CA THR A 89 8.10 -6.82 1.07
C THR A 89 9.13 -6.64 2.18
N LEU A 90 9.97 -5.63 2.00
CA LEU A 90 10.89 -5.12 3.01
C LEU A 90 10.48 -3.69 3.33
N THR A 91 10.15 -3.44 4.60
CA THR A 91 9.75 -2.10 5.07
C THR A 91 10.74 -1.62 6.11
N ARG A 92 11.25 -0.42 5.92
CA ARG A 92 12.10 0.28 6.88
C ARG A 92 11.36 1.48 7.42
N TYR A 93 11.07 1.47 8.71
CA TYR A 93 10.56 2.63 9.44
C TYR A 93 11.70 3.43 10.04
N GLY A 94 11.51 4.74 10.14
CA GLY A 94 12.49 5.63 10.72
C GLY A 94 12.04 7.08 10.68
N LYS A 95 12.92 7.98 11.14
CA LYS A 95 12.71 9.41 11.01
C LYS A 95 13.12 9.88 9.63
N MET A 96 12.18 10.41 8.86
CA MET A 96 12.53 11.08 7.61
C MET A 96 13.11 12.47 7.92
N PHE A 97 14.26 12.77 7.34
CA PHE A 97 15.00 14.06 7.51
C PHE A 97 15.23 14.47 8.97
N GLY A 98 15.19 13.50 9.91
CA GLY A 98 15.35 13.79 11.34
C GLY A 98 14.11 14.38 12.04
N TYR A 99 13.06 14.74 11.31
CA TYR A 99 11.91 15.48 11.83
C TYR A 99 10.60 14.71 11.81
N MET A 100 10.36 13.89 10.80
CA MET A 100 9.09 13.15 10.64
C MET A 100 9.19 11.77 11.31
N PRO A 101 8.55 11.56 12.47
CA PRO A 101 8.76 10.37 13.30
C PRO A 101 8.00 9.13 12.80
N TYR A 102 7.01 9.30 11.93
CA TYR A 102 6.10 8.23 11.50
C TYR A 102 6.19 8.02 9.99
N PHE A 103 7.41 7.74 9.54
CA PHE A 103 7.68 7.52 8.12
C PHE A 103 8.28 6.14 7.91
N GLY A 104 7.93 5.51 6.80
CA GLY A 104 8.49 4.25 6.36
C GLY A 104 8.75 4.25 4.87
N PHE A 105 9.62 3.37 4.46
CA PHE A 105 9.89 3.07 3.07
C PHE A 105 9.70 1.59 2.84
N GLN A 106 8.89 1.23 1.86
CA GLN A 106 8.62 -0.16 1.50
C GLN A 106 9.05 -0.44 0.07
N THR A 107 9.75 -1.54 -0.11
CA THR A 107 10.06 -2.12 -1.41
C THR A 107 9.91 -3.62 -1.35
N GLY A 108 9.99 -4.30 -2.48
CA GLY A 108 9.86 -5.75 -2.52
C GLY A 108 9.70 -6.27 -3.93
N ILE A 109 9.20 -7.49 -4.03
CA ILE A 109 8.83 -8.14 -5.27
C ILE A 109 7.39 -8.61 -5.12
N ALA A 110 6.57 -8.28 -6.09
CA ALA A 110 5.19 -8.75 -6.15
C ALA A 110 4.93 -9.48 -7.47
N TYR A 111 4.05 -10.45 -7.42
CA TYR A 111 3.50 -11.16 -8.56
C TYR A 111 1.99 -11.01 -8.52
N GLY A 112 1.40 -10.66 -9.63
CA GLY A 112 -0.03 -10.47 -9.75
C GLY A 112 -0.50 -10.59 -11.19
N HIS A 113 -1.75 -10.27 -11.39
CA HIS A 113 -2.38 -10.32 -12.70
C HIS A 113 -3.02 -8.98 -13.00
N GLU A 114 -2.97 -8.60 -14.26
CA GLU A 114 -3.71 -7.47 -14.82
C GLU A 114 -4.47 -7.94 -16.06
N GLY A 115 -5.63 -7.35 -16.32
CA GLY A 115 -6.42 -7.80 -17.45
C GLY A 115 -7.66 -6.97 -17.70
N PHE A 116 -8.39 -7.35 -18.73
CA PHE A 116 -9.68 -6.79 -19.07
C PHE A 116 -10.67 -7.86 -19.52
N LEU A 117 -11.94 -7.56 -19.35
CA LEU A 117 -13.06 -8.36 -19.84
C LEU A 117 -14.10 -7.42 -20.45
N PHE A 118 -14.34 -7.50 -21.76
CA PHE A 118 -15.39 -6.72 -22.41
C PHE A 118 -16.77 -7.29 -22.14
N LYS A 119 -17.73 -6.40 -21.98
CA LYS A 119 -19.16 -6.74 -21.91
C LYS A 119 -19.78 -6.70 -23.29
N PRO A 120 -20.73 -7.59 -23.57
CA PRO A 120 -21.56 -7.46 -24.77
C PRO A 120 -22.33 -6.15 -24.74
N ASP A 121 -22.49 -5.53 -25.89
CA ASP A 121 -23.33 -4.36 -26.03
C ASP A 121 -24.79 -4.74 -25.76
N SER A 122 -25.51 -3.92 -25.00
CA SER A 122 -26.89 -4.19 -24.60
C SER A 122 -27.90 -4.11 -25.73
N GLU A 123 -27.57 -3.43 -26.82
CA GLU A 123 -28.47 -3.22 -27.97
C GLU A 123 -28.22 -4.23 -29.09
N THR A 124 -26.94 -4.50 -29.37
CA THR A 124 -26.53 -5.37 -30.49
C THR A 124 -26.20 -6.80 -30.06
N GLY A 125 -25.96 -7.03 -28.75
CA GLY A 125 -25.48 -8.31 -28.23
C GLY A 125 -24.05 -8.66 -28.63
N VAL A 126 -23.37 -7.80 -29.39
CA VAL A 126 -22.01 -8.04 -29.89
C VAL A 126 -20.99 -7.59 -28.84
N THR A 127 -20.03 -8.46 -28.54
CA THR A 127 -18.90 -8.12 -27.68
C THR A 127 -17.78 -7.48 -28.50
N TYR A 128 -17.27 -6.36 -28.03
CA TYR A 128 -16.10 -5.73 -28.64
C TYR A 128 -14.86 -6.63 -28.51
N THR A 129 -14.00 -6.59 -29.50
CA THR A 129 -12.73 -7.34 -29.51
C THR A 129 -11.57 -6.41 -29.81
N VAL A 130 -10.46 -6.60 -29.10
CA VAL A 130 -9.18 -5.97 -29.43
C VAL A 130 -8.22 -7.09 -29.88
N ASP A 131 -7.75 -6.99 -31.11
CA ASP A 131 -6.88 -8.01 -31.75
C ASP A 131 -7.46 -9.44 -31.68
N GLY A 132 -8.81 -9.53 -31.79
CA GLY A 132 -9.54 -10.79 -31.71
C GLY A 132 -9.90 -11.24 -30.28
N ALA A 133 -9.40 -10.56 -29.24
CA ALA A 133 -9.65 -10.91 -27.85
C ALA A 133 -10.83 -10.14 -27.26
N THR A 134 -11.70 -10.85 -26.56
CA THR A 134 -12.77 -10.30 -25.72
C THR A 134 -12.32 -10.17 -24.26
N GLU A 135 -11.34 -10.97 -23.86
CA GLU A 135 -10.73 -11.03 -22.54
C GLU A 135 -9.23 -11.19 -22.68
N MET A 136 -8.48 -10.58 -21.81
CA MET A 136 -7.03 -10.75 -21.71
C MET A 136 -6.63 -10.69 -20.26
N GLU A 137 -5.77 -11.63 -19.86
CA GLU A 137 -5.09 -11.68 -18.58
C GLU A 137 -3.58 -11.74 -18.81
N MET A 138 -2.83 -11.02 -18.00
CA MET A 138 -1.37 -10.98 -18.06
C MET A 138 -0.79 -11.18 -16.66
N ASP A 139 0.21 -12.05 -16.59
CA ASP A 139 1.02 -12.23 -15.39
C ASP A 139 2.07 -11.13 -15.34
N VAL A 140 2.17 -10.45 -14.19
CA VAL A 140 3.10 -9.36 -13.99
C VAL A 140 3.94 -9.60 -12.74
N VAL A 141 5.26 -9.42 -12.89
CA VAL A 141 6.18 -9.27 -11.76
C VAL A 141 6.55 -7.81 -11.62
N GLU A 142 6.45 -7.29 -10.42
CA GLU A 142 6.69 -5.87 -10.15
C GLU A 142 7.56 -5.63 -8.93
N VAL A 143 8.23 -4.49 -8.92
CA VAL A 143 9.02 -3.97 -7.80
C VAL A 143 8.43 -2.63 -7.40
N PRO A 144 7.66 -2.59 -6.30
CA PRO A 144 7.13 -1.35 -5.76
C PRO A 144 8.19 -0.59 -4.96
N PHE A 145 8.10 0.75 -4.99
CA PHE A 145 8.83 1.68 -4.15
C PHE A 145 7.83 2.64 -3.50
N LEU A 146 7.43 2.32 -2.27
CA LEU A 146 6.35 3.03 -1.59
C LEU A 146 6.90 3.78 -0.37
N ALA A 147 6.56 5.04 -0.28
CA ALA A 147 6.61 5.79 0.95
C ALA A 147 5.38 5.45 1.80
N GLN A 148 5.59 5.25 3.08
CA GLN A 148 4.54 5.01 4.05
C GLN A 148 4.52 6.11 5.09
N ILE A 149 3.36 6.70 5.32
CA ILE A 149 3.11 7.51 6.50
C ILE A 149 2.20 6.69 7.41
N HIS A 150 2.59 6.54 8.68
CA HIS A 150 1.84 5.72 9.61
C HIS A 150 1.59 6.42 10.94
N VAL A 151 0.48 6.05 11.56
CA VAL A 151 0.14 6.47 12.93
C VAL A 151 -0.06 5.19 13.73
N ASP A 152 0.69 5.07 14.81
CA ASP A 152 0.69 3.90 15.65
C ASP A 152 -0.12 4.15 16.93
N SER A 153 -0.91 3.17 17.31
CA SER A 153 -1.49 2.97 18.62
C SER A 153 -0.76 1.81 19.33
N ASP A 154 -1.24 1.39 20.50
CA ASP A 154 -0.60 0.34 21.29
C ASP A 154 -0.60 -1.01 20.55
N PHE A 155 -1.70 -1.35 19.88
CA PHE A 155 -1.88 -2.64 19.23
C PHE A 155 -2.21 -2.55 17.73
N PHE A 156 -2.44 -1.37 17.18
CA PHE A 156 -2.72 -1.20 15.77
C PHE A 156 -1.99 0.01 15.17
N LYS A 157 -1.85 0.00 13.87
CA LYS A 157 -1.19 1.02 13.06
C LYS A 157 -2.05 1.29 11.83
N ILE A 158 -2.24 2.55 11.49
CA ILE A 158 -2.87 2.96 10.24
C ILE A 158 -1.79 3.51 9.33
N MET A 159 -1.77 3.06 8.10
CA MET A 159 -0.73 3.41 7.11
C MET A 159 -1.36 3.95 5.85
N VAL A 160 -0.75 5.00 5.32
CA VAL A 160 -1.01 5.54 3.98
C VAL A 160 0.22 5.27 3.14
N ASN A 161 0.03 4.61 2.02
CA ASN A 161 1.10 4.22 1.11
C ASN A 161 0.98 5.03 -0.18
N ALA A 162 2.08 5.53 -0.70
CA ALA A 162 2.14 6.17 -2.01
C ALA A 162 3.52 6.03 -2.61
N GLY A 163 3.61 5.78 -3.90
CA GLY A 163 4.88 5.65 -4.58
C GLY A 163 4.74 5.24 -6.03
N ILE A 164 5.83 4.72 -6.55
CA ILE A 164 5.96 4.25 -7.92
C ILE A 164 6.21 2.74 -7.92
N TYR A 165 5.98 2.12 -9.06
CA TYR A 165 6.39 0.74 -9.30
C TYR A 165 6.94 0.60 -10.72
N GLY A 166 7.78 -0.41 -10.90
CA GLY A 166 8.19 -0.90 -12.20
C GLY A 166 7.95 -2.39 -12.28
N GLY A 167 7.50 -2.88 -13.42
CA GLY A 167 7.12 -4.27 -13.60
C GLY A 167 7.42 -4.80 -14.98
N TYR A 168 7.23 -6.10 -15.13
CA TYR A 168 7.42 -6.80 -16.39
C TYR A 168 6.34 -7.87 -16.57
N ARG A 169 5.67 -7.85 -17.73
CA ARG A 169 4.65 -8.79 -18.14
C ARG A 169 5.29 -10.08 -18.60
N LEU A 170 5.06 -11.17 -17.87
CA LEU A 170 5.68 -12.48 -18.11
C LEU A 170 4.93 -13.29 -19.15
N ASN A 171 3.62 -13.45 -18.93
CA ASN A 171 2.72 -14.25 -19.74
C ASN A 171 1.52 -13.41 -20.15
N VAL A 172 0.86 -13.86 -21.21
CA VAL A 172 -0.41 -13.32 -21.68
C VAL A 172 -1.32 -14.47 -22.05
N GLU A 173 -2.57 -14.38 -21.63
CA GLU A 173 -3.64 -15.27 -22.02
C GLU A 173 -4.79 -14.45 -22.58
N ARG A 174 -5.23 -14.77 -23.80
CA ARG A 174 -6.29 -14.08 -24.52
C ARG A 174 -7.41 -15.05 -24.84
N THR A 175 -8.64 -14.64 -24.60
CA THR A 175 -9.84 -15.38 -24.97
C THR A 175 -10.62 -14.58 -26.01
N GLY A 176 -10.99 -15.21 -27.10
CA GLY A 176 -11.77 -14.56 -28.15
C GLY A 176 -12.23 -15.52 -29.25
N PRO A 177 -13.29 -15.16 -30.01
CA PRO A 177 -13.95 -16.06 -30.95
C PRO A 177 -13.10 -16.39 -32.19
N SER A 178 -12.09 -15.57 -32.51
CA SER A 178 -11.28 -15.68 -33.74
C SER A 178 -9.80 -15.95 -33.48
N LEU A 179 -9.43 -16.23 -32.22
CA LEU A 179 -8.02 -16.50 -31.87
C LEU A 179 -7.67 -17.97 -32.07
N SER A 180 -6.51 -18.21 -32.64
CA SER A 180 -5.89 -19.54 -32.60
C SER A 180 -5.27 -19.82 -31.22
N ALA A 181 -5.09 -21.09 -30.88
CA ALA A 181 -4.51 -21.45 -29.57
C ALA A 181 -3.09 -20.91 -29.38
N SER A 182 -2.31 -20.76 -30.44
CA SER A 182 -0.97 -20.18 -30.35
C SER A 182 -0.99 -18.67 -30.20
N GLU A 183 -1.92 -17.96 -30.83
CA GLU A 183 -2.07 -16.51 -30.69
C GLU A 183 -2.61 -16.12 -29.30
N ALA A 184 -3.38 -17.01 -28.67
CA ALA A 184 -3.95 -16.79 -27.34
C ALA A 184 -2.89 -16.61 -26.25
N VAL A 185 -1.74 -17.30 -26.36
CA VAL A 185 -0.71 -17.33 -25.31
C VAL A 185 0.61 -16.66 -25.74
N THR A 186 0.65 -16.03 -26.91
CA THR A 186 1.87 -15.41 -27.44
C THR A 186 1.77 -13.90 -27.42
N PHE A 187 2.79 -13.23 -26.90
CA PHE A 187 2.94 -11.78 -27.06
C PHE A 187 3.13 -11.42 -28.53
N LYS A 188 2.39 -10.43 -28.98
CA LYS A 188 2.54 -9.85 -30.32
C LYS A 188 3.66 -8.81 -30.31
N ASP A 189 4.22 -8.50 -31.47
CA ASP A 189 5.24 -7.44 -31.60
C ASP A 189 4.73 -6.04 -31.16
N THR A 190 3.42 -5.89 -31.14
CA THR A 190 2.75 -4.65 -30.68
C THR A 190 2.56 -4.57 -29.17
N ASP A 191 2.80 -5.66 -28.44
CA ASP A 191 2.57 -5.71 -27.00
C ASP A 191 3.77 -5.14 -26.23
N ILE A 192 3.50 -4.23 -25.32
CA ILE A 192 4.51 -3.67 -24.43
C ILE A 192 4.59 -4.53 -23.17
N ARG A 193 5.75 -5.12 -22.91
CA ARG A 193 5.98 -6.00 -21.76
C ARG A 193 6.46 -5.27 -20.52
N PHE A 194 7.03 -4.07 -20.67
CA PHE A 194 7.48 -3.28 -19.54
C PHE A 194 6.32 -2.44 -19.01
N ASP A 195 6.10 -2.52 -17.68
CA ASP A 195 5.07 -1.78 -16.96
C ASP A 195 5.68 -0.86 -15.92
N TYR A 196 5.10 0.32 -15.73
CA TYR A 196 5.49 1.25 -14.68
C TYR A 196 4.37 2.25 -14.43
N GLY A 197 4.31 2.75 -13.21
CA GLY A 197 3.24 3.69 -12.86
C GLY A 197 3.25 4.11 -11.41
N LEU A 198 2.09 4.54 -10.96
CA LEU A 198 1.82 4.93 -9.58
C LEU A 198 1.09 3.82 -8.82
N GLN A 199 1.45 3.68 -7.56
CA GLN A 199 0.76 2.80 -6.63
C GLN A 199 0.55 3.54 -5.31
N GLY A 200 -0.63 3.38 -4.71
CA GLY A 200 -0.92 3.97 -3.41
C GLY A 200 -2.15 3.37 -2.78
N GLY A 201 -2.34 3.62 -1.48
CA GLY A 201 -3.51 3.09 -0.79
C GLY A 201 -3.45 3.24 0.71
N LEU A 202 -4.35 2.51 1.37
CA LEU A 202 -4.50 2.51 2.81
C LEU A 202 -4.29 1.09 3.35
N SER A 203 -3.66 1.01 4.51
CA SER A 203 -3.46 -0.28 5.18
C SER A 203 -3.62 -0.11 6.68
N VAL A 204 -4.04 -1.19 7.33
CA VAL A 204 -4.12 -1.30 8.79
C VAL A 204 -3.24 -2.47 9.22
N GLY A 205 -2.38 -2.23 10.19
CA GLY A 205 -1.52 -3.24 10.81
C GLY A 205 -1.93 -3.51 12.24
N PHE A 206 -1.99 -4.78 12.64
CA PHE A 206 -2.14 -5.20 14.03
C PHE A 206 -0.78 -5.67 14.55
N ILE A 207 -0.35 -5.10 15.67
CA ILE A 207 1.00 -5.27 16.22
C ILE A 207 0.98 -6.32 17.33
N PHE A 208 1.71 -7.41 17.12
CA PHE A 208 1.88 -8.53 18.07
C PHE A 208 3.37 -8.86 18.26
N ASP A 209 4.20 -7.89 18.61
CA ASP A 209 5.66 -8.02 18.68
C ASP A 209 6.15 -9.46 18.89
N PRO A 210 6.95 -10.05 17.97
CA PRO A 210 7.62 -9.46 16.79
C PRO A 210 6.84 -9.55 15.48
N LEU A 211 5.57 -9.95 15.49
CA LEU A 211 4.72 -10.12 14.32
C LEU A 211 3.77 -8.94 14.15
N GLU A 212 3.50 -8.59 12.91
CA GLU A 212 2.46 -7.65 12.55
C GLU A 212 1.57 -8.28 11.45
N LEU A 213 0.25 -8.15 11.61
CA LEU A 213 -0.72 -8.55 10.59
C LEU A 213 -1.17 -7.30 9.85
N HIS A 214 -0.96 -7.25 8.54
CA HIS A 214 -1.34 -6.12 7.71
C HIS A 214 -2.52 -6.47 6.81
N LEU A 215 -3.50 -5.58 6.76
CA LEU A 215 -4.61 -5.60 5.82
C LEU A 215 -4.56 -4.31 5.01
N GLY A 216 -4.60 -4.40 3.69
CA GLY A 216 -4.44 -3.24 2.82
C GLY A 216 -5.38 -3.25 1.61
N ALA A 217 -5.71 -2.05 1.17
CA ALA A 217 -6.31 -1.79 -0.12
C ALA A 217 -5.40 -0.83 -0.89
N LEU A 218 -4.89 -1.29 -2.02
CA LEU A 218 -3.96 -0.56 -2.87
C LEU A 218 -4.61 -0.32 -4.23
N VAL A 219 -4.32 0.83 -4.80
CA VAL A 219 -4.71 1.20 -6.16
C VAL A 219 -3.44 1.35 -6.96
N ARG A 220 -3.40 0.75 -8.13
CA ARG A 220 -2.30 0.83 -9.09
C ARG A 220 -2.82 1.43 -10.39
N TYR A 221 -2.10 2.40 -10.92
CA TYR A 221 -2.36 3.01 -12.21
C TYR A 221 -1.11 2.98 -13.06
N SER A 222 -1.18 2.27 -14.18
CA SER A 222 -0.06 2.17 -15.13
C SER A 222 0.01 3.40 -16.01
N TRP A 223 1.23 3.88 -16.26
CA TRP A 223 1.55 4.87 -17.28
C TRP A 223 2.03 4.23 -18.57
N SER A 224 2.26 2.92 -18.55
CA SER A 224 2.63 2.13 -19.72
C SER A 224 1.37 1.53 -20.35
N SER A 225 1.11 1.86 -21.61
CA SER A 225 0.08 1.17 -22.37
C SER A 225 0.48 -0.29 -22.60
N ILE A 226 -0.51 -1.19 -22.68
CA ILE A 226 -0.25 -2.59 -23.06
C ILE A 226 0.02 -2.74 -24.56
N TYR A 227 -0.40 -1.77 -25.36
CA TYR A 227 -0.20 -1.77 -26.82
C TYR A 227 0.71 -0.64 -27.26
N THR A 228 1.59 -0.92 -28.19
CA THR A 228 2.34 0.12 -28.90
C THR A 228 1.36 0.93 -29.75
N PRO A 229 1.39 2.27 -29.68
CA PRO A 229 0.59 3.10 -30.55
C PRO A 229 0.97 2.81 -32.01
N ASP A 230 0.05 2.26 -32.78
CA ASP A 230 0.29 1.94 -34.18
C ASP A 230 0.27 3.22 -35.02
N SER A 231 1.44 3.72 -35.34
CA SER A 231 1.64 4.85 -36.26
C SER A 231 1.72 4.43 -37.73
N SER A 232 1.79 3.12 -38.01
CA SER A 232 2.10 2.60 -39.34
C SER A 232 0.86 2.28 -40.19
N ASN A 233 -0.31 2.18 -39.59
CA ASN A 233 -1.52 1.82 -40.31
C ASN A 233 -2.16 3.05 -40.95
N SER A 234 -1.65 3.44 -42.10
CA SER A 234 -2.09 4.58 -42.91
C SER A 234 -3.53 4.49 -43.44
N ALA A 235 -4.20 3.35 -43.25
CA ALA A 235 -5.59 3.15 -43.63
C ALA A 235 -6.59 3.66 -42.56
N TYR A 236 -6.17 3.81 -41.31
CA TYR A 236 -6.96 4.37 -40.25
C TYR A 236 -6.38 5.74 -39.85
N ASN A 237 -7.16 6.77 -40.09
CA ASN A 237 -6.86 8.15 -39.80
C ASN A 237 -5.86 8.35 -38.67
N LYS A 238 -4.89 9.24 -38.86
CA LYS A 238 -3.85 9.78 -37.97
C LYS A 238 -4.25 10.12 -36.53
N TYR A 239 -5.51 9.88 -36.14
CA TYR A 239 -6.09 10.29 -34.86
C TYR A 239 -6.55 9.15 -33.95
N TYR A 240 -6.45 7.88 -34.40
CA TYR A 240 -6.81 6.75 -33.55
C TYR A 240 -5.57 6.11 -32.94
N TYR A 241 -5.07 6.75 -31.89
CA TYR A 241 -4.09 6.08 -31.01
C TYR A 241 -4.85 5.03 -30.19
N ARG A 242 -4.60 3.76 -30.46
CA ARG A 242 -5.04 2.70 -29.57
C ARG A 242 -4.12 2.68 -28.38
N TYR A 243 -4.65 2.96 -27.22
CA TYR A 243 -3.93 2.73 -25.96
C TYR A 243 -4.85 2.07 -24.94
N ALA A 244 -4.25 1.29 -24.04
CA ALA A 244 -4.92 0.69 -22.91
C ALA A 244 -3.99 0.77 -21.69
N TYR A 245 -4.40 1.52 -20.69
CA TYR A 245 -3.65 1.69 -19.45
C TYR A 245 -4.32 0.86 -18.35
N PRO A 246 -3.61 -0.10 -17.73
CA PRO A 246 -4.09 -0.86 -16.58
C PRO A 246 -4.44 0.04 -15.39
N PHE A 247 -5.55 -0.29 -14.76
CA PHE A 247 -6.01 0.28 -13.51
C PHE A 247 -6.48 -0.84 -12.60
N ASP A 248 -5.80 -1.06 -11.49
CA ASP A 248 -6.04 -2.17 -10.60
C ASP A 248 -6.33 -1.71 -9.19
N VAL A 249 -7.24 -2.43 -8.55
CA VAL A 249 -7.51 -2.32 -7.12
C VAL A 249 -7.15 -3.65 -6.48
N MET A 250 -6.20 -3.62 -5.56
CA MET A 250 -5.71 -4.81 -4.88
C MET A 250 -6.15 -4.79 -3.42
N VAL A 251 -6.68 -5.90 -2.95
CA VAL A 251 -6.99 -6.10 -1.52
C VAL A 251 -6.04 -7.17 -1.01
N THR A 252 -5.24 -6.82 -0.02
CA THR A 252 -4.13 -7.65 0.46
C THR A 252 -4.24 -7.93 1.95
N ALA A 253 -3.81 -9.11 2.37
CA ALA A 253 -3.58 -9.49 3.74
C ALA A 253 -2.19 -10.09 3.87
N GLY A 254 -1.45 -9.75 4.91
CA GLY A 254 -0.08 -10.21 5.06
C GLY A 254 0.38 -10.34 6.50
N VAL A 255 1.45 -11.11 6.64
CA VAL A 255 2.17 -11.29 7.91
C VAL A 255 3.55 -10.69 7.74
N HIS A 256 3.91 -9.80 8.64
CA HIS A 256 5.16 -9.10 8.66
C HIS A 256 5.93 -9.44 9.94
N PHE A 257 7.22 -9.70 9.80
CA PHE A 257 8.11 -10.04 10.90
C PHE A 257 9.13 -8.92 11.13
N GLN A 258 9.29 -8.50 12.38
CA GLN A 258 10.27 -7.49 12.78
C GLN A 258 11.68 -8.12 12.80
N ILE A 259 12.52 -7.72 11.85
CA ILE A 259 13.94 -8.13 11.82
C ILE A 259 14.73 -7.39 12.90
N THR A 260 14.42 -6.12 13.08
CA THR A 260 15.00 -5.30 14.13
C THR A 260 13.92 -4.89 15.12
N LYS A 261 14.21 -5.02 16.41
CA LYS A 261 13.24 -4.67 17.45
C LYS A 261 12.82 -3.21 17.33
N ARG A 262 11.54 -2.99 17.46
CA ARG A 262 10.94 -1.66 17.61
C ARG A 262 11.62 -0.96 18.80
N ARG A 263 12.36 0.10 18.55
CA ARG A 263 13.01 0.90 19.60
C ARG A 263 11.97 1.84 20.21
N GLY A 264 11.17 1.30 21.12
CA GLY A 264 10.32 2.05 22.00
C GLY A 264 10.52 1.53 23.40
N ARG A 265 10.93 2.37 24.35
CA ARG A 265 10.86 2.02 25.77
C ARG A 265 9.42 2.22 26.21
N THR A 266 8.78 1.18 26.72
CA THR A 266 7.48 1.32 27.36
C THR A 266 7.64 2.11 28.66
N SER A 267 6.57 2.74 29.15
CA SER A 267 6.60 3.39 30.48
C SER A 267 7.02 2.41 31.58
N HIS A 268 6.76 1.12 31.37
CA HIS A 268 7.17 0.06 32.28
C HIS A 268 8.70 -0.18 32.24
N ASP A 269 9.30 -0.17 31.05
CA ASP A 269 10.75 -0.35 30.90
C ASP A 269 11.52 0.84 31.51
N ILE A 270 11.00 2.05 31.30
CA ILE A 270 11.59 3.26 31.90
C ILE A 270 11.48 3.23 33.42
N LYS A 271 10.34 2.83 33.98
CA LYS A 271 10.18 2.66 35.42
C LYS A 271 11.13 1.59 35.97
N ARG A 272 11.25 0.45 35.27
CA ARG A 272 12.15 -0.63 35.67
C ARG A 272 13.60 -0.19 35.63
N GLU A 273 14.04 0.49 34.57
CA GLU A 273 15.41 1.04 34.51
C GLU A 273 15.67 2.08 35.61
N ALA A 274 14.70 2.97 35.87
CA ALA A 274 14.81 3.93 36.97
C ALA A 274 14.90 3.22 38.33
N TYR A 275 14.09 2.20 38.58
CA TYR A 275 14.18 1.36 39.76
C TYR A 275 15.55 0.68 39.88
N ASP A 276 15.99 0.00 38.81
CA ASP A 276 17.29 -0.69 38.80
C ASP A 276 18.45 0.30 39.05
N PHE A 277 18.38 1.50 38.51
CA PHE A 277 19.38 2.55 38.72
C PHE A 277 19.43 3.01 40.19
N VAL A 278 18.25 3.28 40.79
CA VAL A 278 18.16 3.71 42.18
C VAL A 278 18.65 2.63 43.15
N TYR A 279 18.20 1.40 42.98
CA TYR A 279 18.60 0.28 43.83
C TYR A 279 20.05 -0.14 43.67
N LYS A 280 20.57 -0.07 42.44
CA LYS A 280 21.97 -0.42 42.16
C LYS A 280 22.96 0.60 42.72
N ASN A 281 22.56 1.87 42.76
CA ASN A 281 23.39 2.95 43.30
C ASN A 281 23.19 3.20 44.79
N ASN A 282 22.11 2.70 45.42
CA ASN A 282 21.81 2.81 46.85
C ASN A 282 21.44 1.45 47.46
N PRO A 283 22.37 0.52 47.60
CA PRO A 283 22.10 -0.83 48.10
C PRO A 283 21.69 -0.91 49.57
N GLY A 284 21.67 0.23 50.30
CA GLY A 284 21.34 0.30 51.73
C GLY A 284 19.91 0.73 52.08
N GLN A 285 19.07 1.14 51.13
CA GLN A 285 17.73 1.62 51.40
C GLN A 285 16.60 0.58 51.19
N GLY A 286 16.94 -0.65 50.99
CA GLY A 286 15.99 -1.76 50.71
C GLY A 286 15.83 -2.73 51.89
N ARG A 287 15.89 -2.27 53.13
CA ARG A 287 15.57 -3.11 54.32
C ARG A 287 14.56 -2.39 55.21
#